data_f2e56d8b491ccd9721a10f51c9295583
#
_entry.id   f2e56d8b491ccd9721a10f51c9295583
#
_cell.length_a   1.000
_cell.length_b   1.000
_cell.length_c   1.000
_cell.angle_alpha   90.00
_cell.angle_beta   90.00
_cell.angle_gamma   90.00
#
_symmetry.space_group_name_H-M   'P 1'
#
loop_
_entity.id
_entity.type
_entity.pdbx_description
1 polymer ?
#
loop_
_entity_poly.entity_id
_entity_poly.type
_entity_poly.pdbx_seq_one_letter_code
_entity_poly.pdbx_strand_id
1 'polypeptide(L)'
;MITKNEEKFLEQCLNSVKDIVDEMIIVDTGSTDKTKEIAKEFCKKFAIEGKIFDFSWIDDFSAAKNESIKHATKDWILVLDADEVIEKKDLPKIKEAIENTEEDVVGFSLEPRSYINNFFESAVKNNSDFELVKNYPFYIPHFLVRLFKNNSGLYFRHRVHELIEDSIIEKGLKYKKIDVILHHFGSLKEQGLVSSKTEQYSKMILKQLEEDPENARYNYQAGRMYLGRNDFGNALKHFKKTAEIIPNYKLVFSEIAKIYLQMNDKNRVIEYFKKSVRHNPDNPSPANNLAVVYMSMGKFLHAKKILEEQLKKHPDNNALKYNYNKALKNLE
;
A
#
# COMPACT_ATOMS: atom_id res chain seq x y z
N MET A 1 6.22 16.78 -3.39
CA MET A 1 7.09 15.76 -2.74
C MET A 1 7.41 16.19 -1.32
N ILE A 2 7.47 15.24 -0.36
CA ILE A 2 8.06 15.46 0.96
C ILE A 2 9.38 14.67 1.04
N THR A 3 10.40 15.20 1.75
CA THR A 3 11.73 14.56 1.81
C THR A 3 12.30 14.59 3.22
N LYS A 4 13.14 13.59 3.54
CA LYS A 4 14.03 13.59 4.70
C LYS A 4 15.18 12.63 4.51
N ASN A 5 16.41 13.15 4.34
CA ASN A 5 17.64 12.34 4.16
C ASN A 5 17.55 11.36 2.97
N GLU A 6 17.30 11.90 1.78
CA GLU A 6 17.11 11.13 0.54
C GLU A 6 18.22 11.42 -0.51
N GLU A 7 19.42 11.86 -0.08
CA GLU A 7 20.52 12.20 -0.99
C GLU A 7 20.87 11.06 -1.97
N LYS A 8 20.63 9.79 -1.62
CA LYS A 8 20.94 8.62 -2.45
C LYS A 8 19.95 8.41 -3.60
N PHE A 9 18.69 8.82 -3.44
CA PHE A 9 17.61 8.47 -4.37
C PHE A 9 17.00 9.68 -5.08
N LEU A 10 17.06 10.86 -4.47
CA LEU A 10 16.34 12.03 -4.93
C LEU A 10 16.67 12.42 -6.38
N GLU A 11 17.96 12.47 -6.77
CA GLU A 11 18.34 12.85 -8.15
C GLU A 11 17.76 11.89 -9.19
N GLN A 12 17.75 10.58 -8.90
CA GLN A 12 17.19 9.56 -9.76
C GLN A 12 15.66 9.72 -9.89
N CYS A 13 14.96 9.98 -8.79
CA CYS A 13 13.52 10.26 -8.78
C CYS A 13 13.19 11.47 -9.64
N LEU A 14 13.83 12.62 -9.38
CA LEU A 14 13.61 13.86 -10.12
C LEU A 14 13.91 13.70 -11.62
N ASN A 15 15.00 12.98 -11.95
CA ASN A 15 15.38 12.74 -13.34
C ASN A 15 14.36 11.89 -14.11
N SER A 16 13.61 11.03 -13.42
CA SER A 16 12.60 10.16 -14.04
C SER A 16 11.39 10.92 -14.58
N VAL A 17 11.11 12.12 -14.04
CA VAL A 17 9.91 12.90 -14.37
C VAL A 17 10.20 14.30 -14.94
N LYS A 18 11.46 14.72 -15.03
CA LYS A 18 11.82 16.07 -15.48
C LYS A 18 11.25 16.50 -16.83
N ASP A 19 10.97 15.53 -17.72
CA ASP A 19 10.49 15.78 -19.08
C ASP A 19 8.96 16.00 -19.16
N ILE A 20 8.25 15.89 -18.02
CA ILE A 20 6.78 16.03 -17.95
C ILE A 20 6.30 17.01 -16.88
N VAL A 21 7.19 17.58 -16.08
CA VAL A 21 6.82 18.50 -14.98
C VAL A 21 7.29 19.92 -15.31
N ASP A 22 6.42 20.89 -15.00
CA ASP A 22 6.70 22.32 -15.18
C ASP A 22 7.23 22.98 -13.92
N GLU A 23 6.91 22.40 -12.74
CA GLU A 23 7.43 22.84 -11.44
C GLU A 23 7.70 21.66 -10.51
N MET A 24 8.60 21.85 -9.55
CA MET A 24 8.92 20.89 -8.50
C MET A 24 8.76 21.53 -7.13
N ILE A 25 7.79 21.05 -6.35
CA ILE A 25 7.55 21.47 -4.97
C ILE A 25 8.11 20.40 -4.03
N ILE A 26 9.10 20.78 -3.23
CA ILE A 26 9.78 19.90 -2.28
C ILE A 26 9.61 20.49 -0.88
N VAL A 27 8.99 19.71 0.01
CA VAL A 27 8.85 20.05 1.43
C VAL A 27 9.80 19.16 2.22
N ASP A 28 10.85 19.75 2.74
CA ASP A 28 11.88 19.09 3.54
C ASP A 28 11.45 19.03 5.01
N THR A 29 11.42 17.83 5.58
CA THR A 29 10.98 17.57 6.95
C THR A 29 12.15 17.44 7.94
N GLY A 30 13.28 18.07 7.62
CA GLY A 30 14.46 18.14 8.48
C GLY A 30 15.59 17.23 8.00
N SER A 31 15.99 17.34 6.74
CA SER A 31 17.19 16.68 6.22
C SER A 31 18.47 17.27 6.79
N THR A 32 19.43 16.42 7.07
CA THR A 32 20.78 16.75 7.57
C THR A 32 21.88 16.36 6.59
N ASP A 33 21.51 15.72 5.49
CA ASP A 33 22.36 15.32 4.36
C ASP A 33 22.26 16.33 3.20
N LYS A 34 22.71 15.95 2.02
CA LYS A 34 22.72 16.80 0.81
C LYS A 34 21.37 16.87 0.08
N THR A 35 20.28 16.37 0.65
CA THR A 35 18.96 16.32 -0.02
C THR A 35 18.54 17.68 -0.58
N LYS A 36 18.61 18.75 0.22
CA LYS A 36 18.20 20.10 -0.22
C LYS A 36 19.13 20.71 -1.27
N GLU A 37 20.42 20.41 -1.18
CA GLU A 37 21.42 20.86 -2.17
C GLU A 37 21.17 20.20 -3.52
N ILE A 38 21.00 18.87 -3.54
CA ILE A 38 20.68 18.09 -4.75
C ILE A 38 19.43 18.63 -5.43
N ALA A 39 18.36 18.90 -4.66
CA ALA A 39 17.12 19.45 -5.21
C ALA A 39 17.34 20.81 -5.89
N LYS A 40 18.07 21.74 -5.24
CA LYS A 40 18.36 23.06 -5.78
C LYS A 40 19.20 22.99 -7.06
N GLU A 41 20.26 22.20 -7.03
CA GLU A 41 21.15 22.03 -8.16
C GLU A 41 20.43 21.38 -9.35
N PHE A 42 19.58 20.37 -9.09
CA PHE A 42 18.78 19.72 -10.13
C PHE A 42 17.84 20.69 -10.83
N CYS A 43 17.05 21.45 -10.08
CA CYS A 43 16.14 22.44 -10.66
C CYS A 43 16.88 23.50 -11.49
N LYS A 44 18.02 23.99 -10.99
CA LYS A 44 18.87 24.94 -11.73
C LYS A 44 19.44 24.32 -13.00
N LYS A 45 19.94 23.09 -12.96
CA LYS A 45 20.55 22.37 -14.09
C LYS A 45 19.57 22.17 -15.24
N PHE A 46 18.32 21.86 -14.94
CA PHE A 46 17.30 21.55 -15.93
C PHE A 46 16.33 22.72 -16.21
N ALA A 47 16.58 23.90 -15.64
CA ALA A 47 15.73 25.09 -15.75
C ALA A 47 14.26 24.83 -15.39
N ILE A 48 14.01 23.98 -14.38
CA ILE A 48 12.68 23.69 -13.85
C ILE A 48 12.40 24.65 -12.69
N GLU A 49 11.18 25.19 -12.60
CA GLU A 49 10.76 26.00 -11.47
C GLU A 49 10.74 25.15 -10.18
N GLY A 50 11.76 25.30 -9.34
CA GLY A 50 11.93 24.52 -8.10
C GLY A 50 11.72 25.38 -6.86
N LYS A 51 10.80 24.94 -5.99
CA LYS A 51 10.53 25.59 -4.69
C LYS A 51 10.75 24.58 -3.57
N ILE A 52 11.63 24.92 -2.64
CA ILE A 52 11.98 24.06 -1.50
C ILE A 52 11.58 24.79 -0.22
N PHE A 53 10.77 24.11 0.59
CA PHE A 53 10.24 24.63 1.85
C PHE A 53 10.70 23.74 3.01
N ASP A 54 11.01 24.35 4.13
CA ASP A 54 11.26 23.63 5.37
C ASP A 54 9.94 23.43 6.13
N PHE A 55 9.71 22.22 6.62
CA PHE A 55 8.53 21.85 7.40
C PHE A 55 8.98 21.18 8.71
N SER A 56 8.63 21.79 9.85
CA SER A 56 8.89 21.17 11.14
C SER A 56 8.06 19.89 11.27
N TRP A 57 8.74 18.73 11.43
CA TRP A 57 8.06 17.46 11.54
C TRP A 57 7.19 17.38 12.79
N ILE A 58 5.90 17.02 12.61
CA ILE A 58 4.87 16.97 13.65
C ILE A 58 4.23 15.58 13.80
N ASP A 59 4.93 14.53 13.35
CA ASP A 59 4.43 13.15 13.31
C ASP A 59 3.13 13.00 12.50
N ASP A 60 3.12 13.64 11.31
CA ASP A 60 1.96 13.63 10.41
C ASP A 60 2.40 13.78 8.95
N PHE A 61 2.37 12.68 8.20
CA PHE A 61 2.71 12.68 6.77
C PHE A 61 1.67 13.45 5.95
N SER A 62 0.39 13.37 6.31
CA SER A 62 -0.64 14.10 5.57
C SER A 62 -0.48 15.61 5.69
N ALA A 63 -0.10 16.10 6.86
CA ALA A 63 0.17 17.52 7.08
C ALA A 63 1.33 18.01 6.20
N ALA A 64 2.44 17.26 6.13
CA ALA A 64 3.58 17.61 5.28
C ALA A 64 3.22 17.55 3.78
N LYS A 65 2.47 16.51 3.33
CA LYS A 65 2.00 16.43 1.94
C LYS A 65 1.00 17.54 1.60
N ASN A 66 0.09 17.89 2.51
CA ASN A 66 -0.84 19.01 2.32
C ASN A 66 -0.11 20.35 2.25
N GLU A 67 0.98 20.51 3.00
CA GLU A 67 1.84 21.70 2.86
C GLU A 67 2.40 21.79 1.43
N SER A 68 2.86 20.67 0.84
CA SER A 68 3.38 20.70 -0.52
C SER A 68 2.31 21.08 -1.56
N ILE A 69 1.05 20.66 -1.37
CA ILE A 69 -0.07 21.01 -2.26
C ILE A 69 -0.33 22.51 -2.27
N LYS A 70 -0.25 23.19 -1.12
CA LYS A 70 -0.51 24.63 -1.01
C LYS A 70 0.41 25.49 -1.89
N HIS A 71 1.59 24.98 -2.18
CA HIS A 71 2.60 25.71 -2.95
C HIS A 71 2.56 25.36 -4.45
N ALA A 72 1.79 24.35 -4.84
CA ALA A 72 1.64 23.93 -6.23
C ALA A 72 0.77 24.94 -7.02
N THR A 73 1.25 25.35 -8.20
CA THR A 73 0.61 26.38 -9.04
C THR A 73 0.07 25.85 -10.36
N LYS A 74 0.50 24.65 -10.79
CA LYS A 74 0.08 24.04 -12.05
C LYS A 74 -1.24 23.28 -11.90
N ASP A 75 -1.91 22.97 -13.00
CA ASP A 75 -3.25 22.39 -13.05
C ASP A 75 -3.32 20.97 -12.48
N TRP A 76 -2.26 20.20 -12.61
CA TRP A 76 -2.16 18.83 -12.14
C TRP A 76 -0.98 18.65 -11.18
N ILE A 77 -1.17 17.80 -10.19
CA ILE A 77 -0.16 17.44 -9.20
C ILE A 77 0.18 15.97 -9.34
N LEU A 78 1.45 15.66 -9.61
CA LEU A 78 2.02 14.31 -9.51
C LEU A 78 2.79 14.19 -8.20
N VAL A 79 2.31 13.33 -7.30
CA VAL A 79 2.97 13.08 -6.01
C VAL A 79 3.90 11.88 -6.13
N LEU A 80 5.16 12.11 -5.84
CA LEU A 80 6.20 11.08 -5.75
C LEU A 80 6.89 11.14 -4.39
N ASP A 81 7.27 9.98 -3.86
CA ASP A 81 8.22 9.89 -2.78
C ASP A 81 9.64 9.88 -3.38
N ALA A 82 10.64 10.37 -2.64
CA ALA A 82 11.98 10.61 -3.19
C ALA A 82 12.73 9.34 -3.66
N ASP A 83 12.24 8.18 -3.27
CA ASP A 83 12.73 6.85 -3.63
C ASP A 83 11.81 6.13 -4.62
N GLU A 84 10.99 6.88 -5.39
CA GLU A 84 10.15 6.36 -6.46
C GLU A 84 10.66 6.81 -7.84
N VAL A 85 10.50 5.95 -8.84
CA VAL A 85 10.92 6.21 -10.23
C VAL A 85 9.83 5.77 -11.19
N ILE A 86 9.56 6.59 -12.22
CA ILE A 86 8.70 6.24 -13.36
C ILE A 86 9.59 5.91 -14.57
N GLU A 87 9.29 4.82 -15.29
CA GLU A 87 9.98 4.53 -16.52
C GLU A 87 9.63 5.55 -17.61
N LYS A 88 10.62 5.93 -18.42
CA LYS A 88 10.42 6.90 -19.49
C LYS A 88 9.31 6.51 -20.48
N LYS A 89 9.11 5.20 -20.71
CA LYS A 89 8.04 4.68 -21.59
C LYS A 89 6.62 4.95 -21.07
N ASP A 90 6.47 5.19 -19.76
CA ASP A 90 5.16 5.43 -19.12
C ASP A 90 4.80 6.93 -19.05
N LEU A 91 5.75 7.84 -19.25
CA LEU A 91 5.50 9.28 -19.21
C LEU A 91 4.42 9.76 -20.21
N PRO A 92 4.37 9.26 -21.46
CA PRO A 92 3.30 9.62 -22.39
C PRO A 92 1.90 9.25 -21.89
N LYS A 93 1.74 8.14 -21.16
CA LYS A 93 0.45 7.71 -20.61
C LYS A 93 -0.11 8.70 -19.56
N ILE A 94 0.78 9.37 -18.83
CA ILE A 94 0.39 10.43 -17.86
C ILE A 94 -0.17 11.63 -18.61
N LYS A 95 0.51 12.08 -19.69
CA LYS A 95 0.06 13.19 -20.53
C LYS A 95 -1.29 12.89 -21.19
N GLU A 96 -1.42 11.71 -21.78
CA GLU A 96 -2.66 11.23 -22.39
C GLU A 96 -3.82 11.18 -21.39
N ALA A 97 -3.58 10.71 -20.18
CA ALA A 97 -4.60 10.66 -19.13
C ALA A 97 -5.09 12.06 -18.73
N ILE A 98 -4.18 13.05 -18.68
CA ILE A 98 -4.50 14.45 -18.40
C ILE A 98 -5.34 15.05 -19.53
N GLU A 99 -4.90 14.88 -20.77
CA GLU A 99 -5.53 15.45 -21.97
C GLU A 99 -6.93 14.89 -22.22
N ASN A 100 -7.16 13.60 -21.94
CA ASN A 100 -8.43 12.91 -22.14
C ASN A 100 -9.29 12.79 -20.87
N THR A 101 -9.05 13.62 -19.87
CA THR A 101 -9.74 13.56 -18.58
C THR A 101 -11.21 14.01 -18.71
N GLU A 102 -12.14 13.18 -18.21
CA GLU A 102 -13.55 13.54 -18.06
C GLU A 102 -13.73 14.59 -16.95
N GLU A 103 -14.80 15.36 -17.01
CA GLU A 103 -15.02 16.50 -16.10
C GLU A 103 -15.10 16.10 -14.62
N ASP A 104 -15.77 14.98 -14.31
CA ASP A 104 -15.96 14.45 -12.95
C ASP A 104 -14.80 13.59 -12.44
N VAL A 105 -13.77 13.32 -13.29
CA VAL A 105 -12.55 12.64 -12.90
C VAL A 105 -11.50 13.66 -12.45
N VAL A 106 -11.10 13.58 -11.21
CA VAL A 106 -10.14 14.51 -10.60
C VAL A 106 -8.81 13.88 -10.24
N GLY A 107 -8.63 12.58 -10.50
CA GLY A 107 -7.39 11.91 -10.17
C GLY A 107 -7.20 10.59 -10.90
N PHE A 108 -5.96 10.12 -10.87
CA PHE A 108 -5.56 8.83 -11.42
C PHE A 108 -4.74 8.05 -10.42
N SER A 109 -5.11 6.78 -10.21
CA SER A 109 -4.30 5.85 -9.45
C SER A 109 -3.25 5.21 -10.34
N LEU A 110 -2.03 5.19 -9.85
CA LEU A 110 -0.87 4.53 -10.41
C LEU A 110 -0.60 3.24 -9.62
N GLU A 111 0.37 2.44 -10.07
CA GLU A 111 0.76 1.19 -9.44
C GLU A 111 2.17 1.29 -8.79
N PRO A 112 2.31 1.77 -7.54
CA PRO A 112 3.54 1.61 -6.78
C PRO A 112 3.88 0.13 -6.58
N ARG A 113 5.11 -0.26 -6.94
CA ARG A 113 5.67 -1.61 -6.75
C ARG A 113 6.80 -1.58 -5.75
N SER A 114 6.58 -2.17 -4.57
CA SER A 114 7.63 -2.34 -3.57
C SER A 114 8.39 -3.63 -3.82
N TYR A 115 9.66 -3.54 -4.24
CA TYR A 115 10.49 -4.69 -4.59
C TYR A 115 11.03 -5.41 -3.36
N ILE A 116 11.02 -6.75 -3.41
CA ILE A 116 11.41 -7.64 -2.31
C ILE A 116 12.18 -8.86 -2.80
N ASN A 117 13.03 -9.41 -1.95
CA ASN A 117 13.83 -10.60 -2.26
C ASN A 117 13.14 -11.91 -1.87
N ASN A 118 12.21 -11.88 -0.91
CA ASN A 118 11.56 -13.07 -0.39
C ASN A 118 10.10 -13.12 -0.82
N PHE A 119 9.58 -14.31 -1.03
CA PHE A 119 8.17 -14.53 -1.37
C PHE A 119 7.28 -14.32 -0.13
N PHE A 120 6.17 -13.58 -0.33
CA PHE A 120 5.05 -13.45 0.61
C PHE A 120 3.75 -13.75 -0.12
N GLU A 121 2.67 -14.02 0.63
CA GLU A 121 1.35 -14.37 0.08
C GLU A 121 0.81 -13.33 -0.94
N SER A 122 1.14 -12.05 -0.74
CA SER A 122 0.74 -10.94 -1.63
C SER A 122 1.79 -10.57 -2.68
N ALA A 123 2.91 -11.30 -2.74
CA ALA A 123 3.99 -10.99 -3.67
C ALA A 123 3.69 -11.49 -5.07
N VAL A 124 4.00 -10.67 -6.06
CA VAL A 124 3.92 -10.99 -7.49
C VAL A 124 5.32 -11.22 -8.02
N LYS A 125 5.48 -12.22 -8.90
CA LYS A 125 6.75 -12.48 -9.57
C LYS A 125 7.13 -11.28 -10.45
N ASN A 126 8.35 -10.80 -10.28
CA ASN A 126 8.86 -9.72 -11.11
C ASN A 126 9.36 -10.29 -12.46
N ASN A 127 8.79 -9.79 -13.54
CA ASN A 127 9.22 -10.12 -14.90
C ASN A 127 9.65 -8.83 -15.66
N SER A 128 9.96 -7.74 -14.92
CA SER A 128 10.40 -6.49 -15.51
C SER A 128 11.82 -6.60 -16.05
N ASP A 129 12.06 -6.05 -17.23
CA ASP A 129 13.37 -5.86 -17.85
C ASP A 129 14.02 -4.51 -17.48
N PHE A 130 13.31 -3.68 -16.71
CA PHE A 130 13.83 -2.40 -16.26
C PHE A 130 15.09 -2.59 -15.41
N GLU A 131 16.19 -1.96 -15.83
CA GLU A 131 17.54 -2.17 -15.30
C GLU A 131 17.62 -2.06 -13.78
N LEU A 132 16.91 -1.08 -13.22
CA LEU A 132 16.95 -0.80 -11.78
C LEU A 132 16.28 -1.87 -10.92
N VAL A 133 15.38 -2.68 -11.50
CA VAL A 133 14.55 -3.63 -10.74
C VAL A 133 14.59 -5.07 -11.24
N LYS A 134 15.22 -5.34 -12.38
CA LYS A 134 15.26 -6.68 -13.01
C LYS A 134 15.82 -7.77 -12.13
N ASN A 135 16.68 -7.44 -11.16
CA ASN A 135 17.33 -8.38 -10.25
C ASN A 135 16.49 -8.74 -9.02
N TYR A 136 15.34 -8.07 -8.79
CA TYR A 136 14.44 -8.41 -7.70
C TYR A 136 13.45 -9.48 -8.15
N PRO A 137 13.34 -10.63 -7.43
CA PRO A 137 12.50 -11.72 -7.88
C PRO A 137 10.99 -11.45 -7.72
N PHE A 138 10.63 -10.55 -6.80
CA PHE A 138 9.23 -10.27 -6.48
C PHE A 138 8.99 -8.80 -6.19
N TYR A 139 7.71 -8.39 -6.26
CA TYR A 139 7.23 -7.10 -5.79
C TYR A 139 5.84 -7.23 -5.14
N ILE A 140 5.48 -6.25 -4.34
CA ILE A 140 4.12 -6.08 -3.79
C ILE A 140 3.50 -4.87 -4.50
N PRO A 141 2.42 -5.07 -5.29
CA PRO A 141 1.73 -3.97 -5.94
C PRO A 141 0.82 -3.23 -4.95
N HIS A 142 0.74 -1.93 -5.12
CA HIS A 142 -0.24 -1.07 -4.48
C HIS A 142 -0.98 -0.28 -5.56
N PHE A 143 -2.14 0.30 -5.22
CA PHE A 143 -2.85 1.21 -6.13
C PHE A 143 -3.21 2.44 -5.32
N LEU A 144 -2.61 3.58 -5.66
CA LEU A 144 -2.76 4.85 -4.95
C LEU A 144 -2.96 5.97 -5.96
N VAL A 145 -3.83 6.91 -5.65
CA VAL A 145 -3.94 8.14 -6.42
C VAL A 145 -2.69 8.97 -6.21
N ARG A 146 -1.92 9.11 -7.29
CA ARG A 146 -0.66 9.85 -7.30
C ARG A 146 -0.68 11.05 -8.24
N LEU A 147 -1.65 11.10 -9.16
CA LEU A 147 -1.88 12.21 -10.09
C LEU A 147 -3.30 12.75 -9.87
N PHE A 148 -3.44 14.05 -9.60
CA PHE A 148 -4.75 14.66 -9.36
C PHE A 148 -4.80 16.15 -9.73
N LYS A 149 -6.02 16.66 -10.00
CA LYS A 149 -6.26 18.08 -10.32
C LYS A 149 -5.93 18.97 -9.12
N ASN A 150 -5.12 19.99 -9.34
CA ASN A 150 -4.90 21.06 -8.38
C ASN A 150 -6.18 21.88 -8.19
N ASN A 151 -6.23 22.70 -7.13
CA ASN A 151 -7.33 23.63 -6.83
C ASN A 151 -8.74 22.97 -6.77
N SER A 152 -8.82 21.65 -6.69
CA SER A 152 -10.06 20.88 -6.51
C SER A 152 -10.48 20.70 -5.05
N GLY A 153 -9.73 21.31 -4.12
CA GLY A 153 -9.92 21.21 -2.68
C GLY A 153 -9.66 19.82 -2.13
N LEU A 154 -8.83 19.04 -2.82
CA LEU A 154 -8.38 17.73 -2.36
C LEU A 154 -7.27 17.88 -1.34
N TYR A 155 -7.22 16.95 -0.38
CA TYR A 155 -6.21 16.93 0.66
C TYR A 155 -5.94 15.51 1.15
N PHE A 156 -4.71 15.26 1.58
CA PHE A 156 -4.35 14.01 2.22
C PHE A 156 -4.94 13.91 3.63
N ARG A 157 -5.36 12.71 4.00
CA ARG A 157 -5.88 12.36 5.34
C ARG A 157 -4.99 11.28 5.95
N HIS A 158 -5.05 11.17 7.26
CA HIS A 158 -4.34 10.20 8.09
C HIS A 158 -2.87 10.52 8.29
N ARG A 159 -2.44 10.50 9.55
CA ARG A 159 -1.05 10.78 9.96
C ARG A 159 -0.04 9.85 9.33
N VAL A 160 -0.43 8.58 9.14
CA VAL A 160 0.37 7.53 8.53
C VAL A 160 -0.47 6.72 7.55
N HIS A 161 0.16 6.23 6.48
CA HIS A 161 -0.53 5.64 5.34
C HIS A 161 -1.59 6.59 4.75
N GLU A 162 -1.18 7.81 4.57
CA GLU A 162 -2.01 8.92 4.12
C GLU A 162 -2.61 8.64 2.74
N LEU A 163 -3.87 9.03 2.58
CA LEU A 163 -4.64 8.86 1.34
C LEU A 163 -5.27 10.18 0.94
N ILE A 164 -5.28 10.45 -0.36
CA ILE A 164 -6.04 11.54 -0.97
C ILE A 164 -7.41 11.04 -1.45
N GLU A 165 -7.52 9.74 -1.70
CA GLU A 165 -8.74 9.06 -2.16
C GLU A 165 -9.94 9.34 -1.26
N ASP A 166 -9.73 9.42 0.05
CA ASP A 166 -10.80 9.68 1.01
C ASP A 166 -11.41 11.06 0.79
N SER A 167 -10.62 12.08 0.44
CA SER A 167 -11.11 13.42 0.12
C SER A 167 -11.82 13.47 -1.24
N ILE A 168 -11.41 12.63 -2.20
CA ILE A 168 -12.09 12.50 -3.50
C ILE A 168 -13.50 11.92 -3.31
N ILE A 169 -13.58 10.82 -2.54
CA ILE A 169 -14.82 10.12 -2.25
C ILE A 169 -15.80 11.02 -1.45
N GLU A 170 -15.29 11.72 -0.43
CA GLU A 170 -16.07 12.63 0.39
C GLU A 170 -16.75 13.75 -0.44
N LYS A 171 -16.09 14.20 -1.50
CA LYS A 171 -16.62 15.21 -2.43
C LYS A 171 -17.52 14.63 -3.52
N GLY A 172 -17.75 13.31 -3.55
CA GLY A 172 -18.51 12.64 -4.60
C GLY A 172 -17.85 12.67 -5.98
N LEU A 173 -16.53 12.92 -6.03
CA LEU A 173 -15.72 12.96 -7.24
C LEU A 173 -15.16 11.57 -7.57
N LYS A 174 -14.57 11.41 -8.77
CA LYS A 174 -14.06 10.14 -9.25
C LYS A 174 -12.55 10.19 -9.52
N TYR A 175 -11.94 9.02 -9.43
CA TYR A 175 -10.60 8.79 -9.98
C TYR A 175 -10.60 7.51 -10.82
N LYS A 176 -9.67 7.42 -11.76
CA LYS A 176 -9.49 6.25 -12.65
C LYS A 176 -8.12 5.63 -12.43
N LYS A 177 -7.98 4.37 -12.81
CA LYS A 177 -6.68 3.72 -12.87
C LYS A 177 -6.03 3.99 -14.23
N ILE A 178 -4.72 4.26 -14.23
CA ILE A 178 -3.89 4.26 -15.43
C ILE A 178 -2.76 3.23 -15.29
N ASP A 179 -2.30 2.72 -16.43
CA ASP A 179 -1.23 1.71 -16.48
C ASP A 179 0.14 2.40 -16.45
N VAL A 180 0.47 2.96 -15.30
CA VAL A 180 1.77 3.59 -15.00
C VAL A 180 2.33 2.97 -13.73
N ILE A 181 3.56 2.47 -13.82
CA ILE A 181 4.26 1.83 -12.71
C ILE A 181 5.14 2.85 -12.00
N LEU A 182 5.03 2.89 -10.66
CA LEU A 182 5.96 3.57 -9.78
C LEU A 182 6.90 2.54 -9.15
N HIS A 183 8.16 2.55 -9.54
CA HIS A 183 9.18 1.68 -8.95
C HIS A 183 9.65 2.25 -7.62
N HIS A 184 9.29 1.61 -6.50
CA HIS A 184 9.56 2.09 -5.15
C HIS A 184 10.69 1.30 -4.49
N PHE A 185 11.76 2.02 -4.09
CA PHE A 185 13.01 1.47 -3.54
C PHE A 185 13.10 1.52 -2.01
N GLY A 186 12.05 1.95 -1.32
CA GLY A 186 12.05 2.13 0.14
C GLY A 186 12.36 0.89 0.96
N SER A 187 12.00 -0.30 0.45
CA SER A 187 12.31 -1.59 1.09
C SER A 187 13.79 -1.99 1.01
N LEU A 188 14.59 -1.26 0.23
CA LEU A 188 16.01 -1.51 0.02
C LEU A 188 16.90 -0.68 0.95
N LYS A 189 16.31 0.18 1.76
CA LYS A 189 17.03 0.99 2.75
C LYS A 189 17.58 0.08 3.86
N GLU A 190 18.76 0.38 4.36
CA GLU A 190 19.51 -0.44 5.34
C GLU A 190 18.66 -0.83 6.56
N GLN A 191 18.82 -2.08 7.02
CA GLN A 191 18.04 -2.68 8.12
C GLN A 191 18.08 -1.86 9.45
N GLY A 192 19.15 -1.14 9.71
CA GLY A 192 19.29 -0.29 10.91
C GLY A 192 18.32 0.89 10.97
N LEU A 193 17.88 1.41 9.82
CA LEU A 193 16.90 2.50 9.73
C LEU A 193 15.45 1.99 9.90
N VAL A 194 15.21 0.70 9.70
CA VAL A 194 13.88 0.08 9.77
C VAL A 194 13.33 0.11 11.19
N SER A 195 14.15 -0.12 12.23
CA SER A 195 13.67 -0.18 13.62
C SER A 195 13.19 1.18 14.15
N SER A 196 13.93 2.26 13.85
CA SER A 196 13.55 3.62 14.28
C SER A 196 12.31 4.12 13.54
N LYS A 197 12.19 3.84 12.25
CA LYS A 197 10.98 4.12 11.46
C LYS A 197 9.77 3.37 12.00
N THR A 198 9.92 2.08 12.32
CA THR A 198 8.83 1.25 12.87
C THR A 198 8.30 1.84 14.19
N GLU A 199 9.17 2.32 15.07
CA GLU A 199 8.75 2.94 16.33
C GLU A 199 8.03 4.27 16.09
N GLN A 200 8.53 5.09 15.17
CA GLN A 200 7.87 6.36 14.80
C GLN A 200 6.49 6.11 14.18
N TYR A 201 6.37 5.16 13.24
CA TYR A 201 5.08 4.76 12.67
C TYR A 201 4.10 4.27 13.74
N SER A 202 4.59 3.49 14.72
CA SER A 202 3.77 2.99 15.81
C SER A 202 3.19 4.13 16.66
N LYS A 203 3.99 5.15 16.98
CA LYS A 203 3.50 6.34 17.71
C LYS A 203 2.41 7.07 16.94
N MET A 204 2.60 7.26 15.62
CA MET A 204 1.59 7.91 14.78
C MET A 204 0.29 7.10 14.69
N ILE A 205 0.39 5.74 14.57
CA ILE A 205 -0.79 4.85 14.57
C ILE A 205 -1.56 4.99 15.88
N LEU A 206 -0.88 4.97 17.01
CA LEU A 206 -1.53 5.12 18.31
C LEU A 206 -2.17 6.48 18.49
N LYS A 207 -1.48 7.55 18.06
CA LYS A 207 -1.99 8.92 18.16
C LYS A 207 -3.27 9.10 17.34
N GLN A 208 -3.31 8.65 16.09
CA GLN A 208 -4.54 8.74 15.28
C GLN A 208 -5.67 7.87 15.83
N LEU A 209 -5.34 6.72 16.49
CA LEU A 209 -6.33 5.89 17.15
C LEU A 209 -6.90 6.56 18.42
N GLU A 210 -6.08 7.33 19.16
CA GLU A 210 -6.54 8.15 20.29
C GLU A 210 -7.48 9.28 19.84
N GLU A 211 -7.21 9.87 18.67
CA GLU A 211 -8.02 10.95 18.09
C GLU A 211 -9.41 10.43 17.60
N ASP A 212 -9.47 9.20 17.07
CA ASP A 212 -10.70 8.57 16.59
C ASP A 212 -10.70 7.06 16.89
N PRO A 213 -11.08 6.66 18.12
CA PRO A 213 -11.06 5.25 18.56
C PRO A 213 -12.07 4.34 17.81
N GLU A 214 -13.13 4.93 17.25
CA GLU A 214 -14.16 4.20 16.51
C GLU A 214 -13.84 4.07 15.01
N ASN A 215 -12.67 4.47 14.56
CA ASN A 215 -12.24 4.34 13.18
C ASN A 215 -11.76 2.91 12.88
N ALA A 216 -12.46 2.22 11.96
CA ALA A 216 -12.12 0.86 11.57
C ALA A 216 -10.69 0.73 11.00
N ARG A 217 -10.27 1.73 10.20
CA ARG A 217 -8.93 1.77 9.60
C ARG A 217 -7.85 1.89 10.66
N TYR A 218 -8.03 2.78 11.64
CA TYR A 218 -7.04 2.98 12.70
C TYR A 218 -6.92 1.77 13.61
N ASN A 219 -8.05 1.16 13.95
CA ASN A 219 -8.06 -0.12 14.68
C ASN A 219 -7.35 -1.23 13.88
N TYR A 220 -7.60 -1.34 12.57
CA TYR A 220 -6.91 -2.33 11.73
C TYR A 220 -5.40 -2.10 11.70
N GLN A 221 -4.95 -0.85 11.56
CA GLN A 221 -3.52 -0.49 11.58
C GLN A 221 -2.88 -0.82 12.94
N ALA A 222 -3.55 -0.50 14.04
CA ALA A 222 -3.10 -0.87 15.39
C ALA A 222 -3.02 -2.40 15.54
N GLY A 223 -4.02 -3.13 15.08
CA GLY A 223 -4.01 -4.60 15.06
C GLY A 223 -2.80 -5.17 14.31
N ARG A 224 -2.48 -4.62 13.13
CA ARG A 224 -1.29 -4.99 12.34
C ARG A 224 0.01 -4.67 13.06
N MET A 225 0.09 -3.49 13.68
CA MET A 225 1.26 -3.06 14.45
C MET A 225 1.53 -4.01 15.64
N TYR A 226 0.51 -4.33 16.43
CA TYR A 226 0.64 -5.26 17.56
C TYR A 226 0.96 -6.70 17.10
N LEU A 227 0.38 -7.14 15.98
CA LEU A 227 0.71 -8.43 15.37
C LEU A 227 2.19 -8.52 14.98
N GLY A 228 2.74 -7.47 14.38
CA GLY A 228 4.16 -7.40 14.05
C GLY A 228 5.11 -7.45 15.26
N ARG A 229 4.59 -7.13 16.45
CA ARG A 229 5.29 -7.23 17.74
C ARG A 229 5.02 -8.55 18.48
N ASN A 230 4.26 -9.47 17.88
CA ASN A 230 3.75 -10.70 18.50
C ASN A 230 2.86 -10.47 19.74
N ASP A 231 2.33 -9.25 19.91
CA ASP A 231 1.33 -8.95 20.94
C ASP A 231 -0.06 -9.36 20.44
N PHE A 232 -0.34 -10.66 20.50
CA PHE A 232 -1.58 -11.25 20.01
C PHE A 232 -2.81 -10.75 20.76
N GLY A 233 -2.66 -10.39 22.05
CA GLY A 233 -3.76 -9.87 22.88
C GLY A 233 -4.28 -8.54 22.34
N ASN A 234 -3.41 -7.55 22.20
CA ASN A 234 -3.77 -6.26 21.65
C ASN A 234 -4.12 -6.34 20.15
N ALA A 235 -3.43 -7.18 19.37
CA ALA A 235 -3.78 -7.40 17.97
C ALA A 235 -5.22 -7.90 17.82
N LEU A 236 -5.63 -8.92 18.58
CA LEU A 236 -7.01 -9.45 18.60
C LEU A 236 -8.02 -8.41 19.04
N LYS A 237 -7.72 -7.61 20.07
CA LYS A 237 -8.58 -6.53 20.55
C LYS A 237 -8.93 -5.57 19.40
N HIS A 238 -7.93 -5.08 18.70
CA HIS A 238 -8.11 -4.08 17.65
C HIS A 238 -8.71 -4.67 16.37
N PHE A 239 -8.33 -5.88 15.95
CA PHE A 239 -8.99 -6.53 14.81
C PHE A 239 -10.46 -6.87 15.09
N LYS A 240 -10.81 -7.29 16.32
CA LYS A 240 -12.22 -7.50 16.69
C LYS A 240 -12.99 -6.18 16.64
N LYS A 241 -12.42 -5.09 17.16
CA LYS A 241 -13.04 -3.76 17.06
C LYS A 241 -13.23 -3.34 15.60
N THR A 242 -12.23 -3.58 14.73
CA THR A 242 -12.37 -3.37 13.28
C THR A 242 -13.56 -4.15 12.70
N ALA A 243 -13.69 -5.44 13.07
CA ALA A 243 -14.76 -6.30 12.58
C ALA A 243 -16.15 -5.94 13.12
N GLU A 244 -16.23 -5.33 14.30
CA GLU A 244 -17.48 -4.77 14.85
C GLU A 244 -17.95 -3.57 14.05
N ILE A 245 -17.01 -2.68 13.66
CA ILE A 245 -17.31 -1.46 12.89
C ILE A 245 -17.61 -1.82 11.44
N ILE A 246 -16.73 -2.58 10.78
CA ILE A 246 -16.85 -2.99 9.37
C ILE A 246 -16.46 -4.47 9.22
N PRO A 247 -17.43 -5.40 9.20
CA PRO A 247 -17.15 -6.85 9.20
C PRO A 247 -16.34 -7.37 8.02
N ASN A 248 -16.39 -6.74 6.87
CA ASN A 248 -15.63 -7.14 5.67
C ASN A 248 -14.37 -6.30 5.41
N TYR A 249 -13.94 -5.49 6.40
CA TYR A 249 -12.78 -4.63 6.26
C TYR A 249 -11.50 -5.45 6.00
N LYS A 250 -10.89 -5.31 4.81
CA LYS A 250 -9.59 -5.89 4.43
C LYS A 250 -9.34 -7.32 4.94
N LEU A 251 -10.32 -8.20 4.85
CA LEU A 251 -10.21 -9.58 5.33
C LEU A 251 -9.89 -9.71 6.83
N VAL A 252 -10.39 -8.80 7.66
CA VAL A 252 -10.10 -8.75 9.10
C VAL A 252 -10.30 -10.09 9.82
N PHE A 253 -11.31 -10.88 9.45
CA PHE A 253 -11.52 -12.21 10.03
C PHE A 253 -10.40 -13.20 9.66
N SER A 254 -9.77 -13.05 8.50
CA SER A 254 -8.58 -13.86 8.14
C SER A 254 -7.39 -13.48 9.01
N GLU A 255 -7.19 -12.19 9.32
CA GLU A 255 -6.11 -11.78 10.23
C GLU A 255 -6.31 -12.36 11.63
N ILE A 256 -7.55 -12.32 12.15
CA ILE A 256 -7.89 -12.95 13.43
C ILE A 256 -7.65 -14.48 13.39
N ALA A 257 -8.04 -15.15 12.30
CA ALA A 257 -7.82 -16.59 12.13
C ALA A 257 -6.31 -16.94 12.14
N LYS A 258 -5.49 -16.13 11.44
CA LYS A 258 -4.03 -16.32 11.42
C LYS A 258 -3.40 -16.19 12.81
N ILE A 259 -3.89 -15.28 13.65
CA ILE A 259 -3.43 -15.16 15.04
C ILE A 259 -3.79 -16.43 15.83
N TYR A 260 -5.02 -16.90 15.74
CA TYR A 260 -5.41 -18.14 16.41
C TYR A 260 -4.66 -19.37 15.89
N LEU A 261 -4.25 -19.36 14.62
CA LEU A 261 -3.38 -20.39 14.06
C LEU A 261 -2.01 -20.41 14.74
N GLN A 262 -1.40 -19.24 14.97
CA GLN A 262 -0.13 -19.11 15.72
C GLN A 262 -0.29 -19.53 17.20
N MET A 263 -1.47 -19.28 17.78
CA MET A 263 -1.82 -19.73 19.13
C MET A 263 -2.21 -21.21 19.20
N ASN A 264 -2.20 -21.95 18.10
CA ASN A 264 -2.61 -23.36 17.96
C ASN A 264 -4.06 -23.64 18.39
N ASP A 265 -4.96 -22.64 18.31
CA ASP A 265 -6.38 -22.79 18.60
C ASP A 265 -7.19 -23.15 17.35
N LYS A 266 -7.18 -24.42 16.99
CA LYS A 266 -7.81 -24.93 15.75
C LYS A 266 -9.31 -24.62 15.64
N ASN A 267 -10.03 -24.58 16.77
CA ASN A 267 -11.46 -24.32 16.76
C ASN A 267 -11.75 -22.88 16.33
N ARG A 268 -11.05 -21.90 16.91
CA ARG A 268 -11.20 -20.50 16.55
C ARG A 268 -10.65 -20.20 15.14
N VAL A 269 -9.58 -20.87 14.73
CA VAL A 269 -9.09 -20.79 13.35
C VAL A 269 -10.21 -21.09 12.35
N ILE A 270 -10.90 -22.24 12.54
CA ILE A 270 -11.99 -22.65 11.65
C ILE A 270 -13.16 -21.67 11.72
N GLU A 271 -13.53 -21.22 12.91
CA GLU A 271 -14.61 -20.25 13.12
C GLU A 271 -14.33 -18.97 12.32
N TYR A 272 -13.15 -18.38 12.49
CA TYR A 272 -12.83 -17.09 11.89
C TYR A 272 -12.55 -17.16 10.39
N PHE A 273 -11.97 -18.25 9.87
CA PHE A 273 -11.90 -18.43 8.41
C PHE A 273 -13.28 -18.62 7.77
N LYS A 274 -14.21 -19.32 8.44
CA LYS A 274 -15.60 -19.40 7.98
C LYS A 274 -16.28 -18.03 7.95
N LYS A 275 -16.04 -17.18 8.96
CA LYS A 275 -16.52 -15.79 8.95
C LYS A 275 -15.92 -15.03 7.78
N SER A 276 -14.62 -15.17 7.55
CA SER A 276 -13.93 -14.50 6.43
C SER A 276 -14.49 -14.91 5.06
N VAL A 277 -14.73 -16.20 4.82
CA VAL A 277 -15.36 -16.70 3.58
C VAL A 277 -16.76 -16.12 3.40
N ARG A 278 -17.55 -16.03 4.48
CA ARG A 278 -18.93 -15.49 4.42
C ARG A 278 -18.94 -14.01 4.06
N HIS A 279 -18.04 -13.22 4.64
CA HIS A 279 -18.01 -11.77 4.43
C HIS A 279 -17.25 -11.35 3.16
N ASN A 280 -16.45 -12.27 2.58
CA ASN A 280 -15.67 -12.02 1.37
C ASN A 280 -15.77 -13.21 0.41
N PRO A 281 -16.99 -13.51 -0.12
CA PRO A 281 -17.27 -14.75 -0.86
C PRO A 281 -16.56 -14.82 -2.22
N ASP A 282 -16.15 -13.68 -2.77
CA ASP A 282 -15.47 -13.58 -4.06
C ASP A 282 -13.94 -13.61 -3.93
N ASN A 283 -13.41 -13.65 -2.70
CA ASN A 283 -11.99 -13.82 -2.46
C ASN A 283 -11.69 -15.30 -2.14
N PRO A 284 -10.93 -16.02 -2.99
CA PRO A 284 -10.64 -17.43 -2.77
C PRO A 284 -9.67 -17.70 -1.60
N SER A 285 -8.86 -16.71 -1.18
CA SER A 285 -7.80 -16.92 -0.19
C SER A 285 -8.29 -17.42 1.17
N PRO A 286 -9.37 -16.87 1.79
CA PRO A 286 -9.88 -17.40 3.06
C PRO A 286 -10.35 -18.84 2.98
N ALA A 287 -11.00 -19.22 1.87
CA ALA A 287 -11.49 -20.57 1.65
C ALA A 287 -10.34 -21.55 1.42
N ASN A 288 -9.31 -21.14 0.65
CA ASN A 288 -8.09 -21.90 0.47
C ASN A 288 -7.38 -22.17 1.80
N ASN A 289 -7.24 -21.14 2.65
CA ASN A 289 -6.62 -21.26 3.97
C ASN A 289 -7.43 -22.19 4.89
N LEU A 290 -8.77 -22.07 4.89
CA LEU A 290 -9.65 -22.96 5.63
C LEU A 290 -9.49 -24.44 5.19
N ALA A 291 -9.38 -24.68 3.88
CA ALA A 291 -9.15 -26.02 3.36
C ALA A 291 -7.79 -26.58 3.81
N VAL A 292 -6.74 -25.77 3.81
CA VAL A 292 -5.41 -26.16 4.35
C VAL A 292 -5.51 -26.55 5.82
N VAL A 293 -6.24 -25.79 6.62
CA VAL A 293 -6.50 -26.14 8.04
C VAL A 293 -7.24 -27.47 8.17
N TYR A 294 -8.28 -27.72 7.38
CA TYR A 294 -8.96 -29.00 7.40
C TYR A 294 -8.06 -30.16 6.98
N MET A 295 -7.21 -29.98 5.96
CA MET A 295 -6.23 -31.00 5.56
C MET A 295 -5.23 -31.31 6.68
N SER A 296 -4.76 -30.29 7.41
CA SER A 296 -3.86 -30.49 8.57
C SER A 296 -4.49 -31.26 9.72
N MET A 297 -5.82 -31.36 9.72
CA MET A 297 -6.60 -32.13 10.70
C MET A 297 -7.04 -33.51 10.15
N GLY A 298 -6.56 -33.92 8.96
CA GLY A 298 -6.99 -35.15 8.30
C GLY A 298 -8.43 -35.10 7.72
N LYS A 299 -9.06 -33.92 7.71
CA LYS A 299 -10.44 -33.76 7.23
C LYS A 299 -10.48 -33.43 5.73
N PHE A 300 -9.90 -34.33 4.93
CA PHE A 300 -9.70 -34.12 3.48
C PHE A 300 -11.01 -33.95 2.70
N LEU A 301 -12.08 -34.62 3.08
CA LEU A 301 -13.39 -34.48 2.44
C LEU A 301 -13.96 -33.05 2.59
N HIS A 302 -13.79 -32.43 3.76
CA HIS A 302 -14.20 -31.05 3.99
C HIS A 302 -13.38 -30.07 3.16
N ALA A 303 -12.06 -30.29 3.10
CA ALA A 303 -11.16 -29.48 2.27
C ALA A 303 -11.53 -29.57 0.79
N LYS A 304 -11.73 -30.78 0.27
CA LYS A 304 -12.16 -31.03 -1.12
C LYS A 304 -13.41 -30.23 -1.46
N LYS A 305 -14.47 -30.33 -0.63
CA LYS A 305 -15.74 -29.64 -0.90
C LYS A 305 -15.58 -28.13 -1.01
N ILE A 306 -14.83 -27.52 -0.07
CA ILE A 306 -14.60 -26.06 -0.08
C ILE A 306 -13.82 -25.64 -1.32
N LEU A 307 -12.76 -26.38 -1.67
CA LEU A 307 -11.91 -26.07 -2.82
C LEU A 307 -12.67 -26.24 -4.15
N GLU A 308 -13.51 -27.26 -4.26
CA GLU A 308 -14.37 -27.49 -5.42
C GLU A 308 -15.35 -26.34 -5.65
N GLU A 309 -16.00 -25.83 -4.59
CA GLU A 309 -16.90 -24.69 -4.66
C GLU A 309 -16.15 -23.43 -5.13
N GLN A 310 -14.92 -23.20 -4.63
CA GLN A 310 -14.12 -22.05 -5.04
C GLN A 310 -13.57 -22.18 -6.46
N LEU A 311 -13.20 -23.37 -6.91
CA LEU A 311 -12.72 -23.61 -8.27
C LEU A 311 -13.80 -23.36 -9.33
N LYS A 312 -15.09 -23.52 -8.99
CA LYS A 312 -16.19 -23.12 -9.89
C LYS A 312 -16.20 -21.61 -10.17
N LYS A 313 -15.81 -20.78 -9.18
CA LYS A 313 -15.75 -19.33 -9.30
C LYS A 313 -14.40 -18.83 -9.85
N HIS A 314 -13.33 -19.54 -9.52
CA HIS A 314 -11.94 -19.16 -9.83
C HIS A 314 -11.19 -20.31 -10.50
N PRO A 315 -11.61 -20.72 -11.73
CA PRO A 315 -11.10 -21.93 -12.38
C PRO A 315 -9.60 -21.89 -12.67
N ASP A 316 -9.01 -20.71 -12.80
CA ASP A 316 -7.60 -20.54 -13.12
C ASP A 316 -6.69 -20.31 -11.90
N ASN A 317 -7.25 -20.40 -10.68
CA ASN A 317 -6.46 -20.19 -9.46
C ASN A 317 -5.57 -21.41 -9.16
N ASN A 318 -4.27 -21.27 -9.37
CA ASN A 318 -3.30 -22.34 -9.20
C ASN A 318 -3.19 -22.86 -7.75
N ALA A 319 -3.36 -21.99 -6.74
CA ALA A 319 -3.30 -22.40 -5.34
C ALA A 319 -4.48 -23.30 -4.97
N LEU A 320 -5.69 -22.96 -5.44
CA LEU A 320 -6.86 -23.81 -5.27
C LEU A 320 -6.68 -25.16 -5.96
N LYS A 321 -6.22 -25.18 -7.23
CA LYS A 321 -5.95 -26.42 -7.98
C LYS A 321 -4.95 -27.31 -7.26
N TYR A 322 -3.84 -26.74 -6.80
CA TYR A 322 -2.82 -27.47 -6.07
C TYR A 322 -3.38 -28.13 -4.79
N ASN A 323 -4.08 -27.35 -3.97
CA ASN A 323 -4.64 -27.86 -2.71
C ASN A 323 -5.79 -28.85 -2.94
N TYR A 324 -6.59 -28.67 -3.99
CA TYR A 324 -7.63 -29.61 -4.39
C TYR A 324 -7.05 -30.98 -4.76
N ASN A 325 -6.03 -31.01 -5.61
CA ASN A 325 -5.35 -32.25 -6.00
C ASN A 325 -4.67 -32.93 -4.80
N LYS A 326 -4.11 -32.13 -3.87
CA LYS A 326 -3.55 -32.65 -2.62
C LYS A 326 -4.63 -33.29 -1.73
N ALA A 327 -5.81 -32.68 -1.64
CA ALA A 327 -6.93 -33.23 -0.89
C ALA A 327 -7.46 -34.55 -1.49
N LEU A 328 -7.55 -34.61 -2.84
CA LEU A 328 -7.96 -35.82 -3.57
C LEU A 328 -7.01 -37.00 -3.30
N LYS A 329 -5.70 -36.77 -3.48
CA LYS A 329 -4.66 -37.81 -3.28
C LYS A 329 -4.68 -38.43 -1.87
N ASN A 330 -5.19 -37.73 -0.86
CA ASN A 330 -5.29 -38.24 0.51
C ASN A 330 -6.67 -38.85 0.83
N LEU A 331 -7.58 -38.92 -0.14
CA LEU A 331 -8.88 -39.61 -0.06
C LEU A 331 -8.87 -40.96 -0.78
N GLU A 332 -7.90 -41.15 -1.67
CA GLU A 332 -7.57 -42.46 -2.31
C GLU A 332 -6.75 -43.32 -1.35
#